data_b7dd706071f67f34d128847e82447eb0
#
_entry.id   b7dd706071f67f34d128847e82447eb0
#
_cell.length_a   1.000
_cell.length_b   1.000
_cell.length_c   1.000
_cell.angle_alpha   90.00
_cell.angle_beta   90.00
_cell.angle_gamma   90.00
#
_symmetry.space_group_name_H-M   'P 1'
#
loop_
_entity.id
_entity.type
_entity.pdbx_description
1 polymer ?
#
loop_
_entity_poly.entity_id
_entity_poly.type
_entity_poly.pdbx_seq_one_letter_code
_entity_poly.pdbx_strand_id
1 'polypeptide(L)'
;FKRNLAYLKEHGVESDGVYCDVFTCNPFDENFNDAYRMNRKQCREYRNDTFDVCNERGMIVSSEEINVFALNHIDTCHYAPYPFMMKQDGKQIGLSIPFFNLCFHDCVVIPWMSDRNYGLYALLNGGIPYLERDGAYVNTDGSFSEDVVDEKRIAMVKEIASFEEKVAYAKMVRHTFVNGDENIQETVFNNGITVTIDLRNDSYQIVERNTSK
;
A
#
# COMPACT_ATOMS: atom_id res chain seq x y z
N PHE A 1 14.32 19.20 -6.24
CA PHE A 1 14.37 18.20 -5.17
C PHE A 1 15.73 18.18 -4.46
N LYS A 2 16.86 17.94 -5.15
CA LYS A 2 18.23 17.93 -4.57
C LYS A 2 18.53 19.16 -3.71
N ARG A 3 18.09 20.34 -4.13
CA ARG A 3 18.24 21.60 -3.39
C ARG A 3 17.48 21.56 -2.05
N ASN A 4 16.30 20.98 -2.02
CA ASN A 4 15.51 20.89 -0.79
C ASN A 4 16.16 19.94 0.21
N LEU A 5 16.69 18.79 -0.25
CA LEU A 5 17.43 17.87 0.62
C LEU A 5 18.71 18.51 1.18
N ALA A 6 19.43 19.28 0.37
CA ALA A 6 20.61 20.03 0.84
C ALA A 6 20.23 21.05 1.91
N TYR A 7 19.15 21.80 1.68
CA TYR A 7 18.64 22.78 2.64
C TYR A 7 18.25 22.12 3.98
N LEU A 8 17.53 20.99 3.95
CA LEU A 8 17.17 20.26 5.17
C LEU A 8 18.42 19.84 5.96
N LYS A 9 19.42 19.29 5.28
CA LYS A 9 20.68 18.88 5.89
C LYS A 9 21.45 20.06 6.51
N GLU A 10 21.51 21.20 5.84
CA GLU A 10 22.13 22.44 6.36
C GLU A 10 21.43 22.94 7.64
N HIS A 11 20.14 22.60 7.83
CA HIS A 11 19.37 22.94 9.03
C HIS A 11 19.31 21.80 10.06
N GLY A 12 20.19 20.81 9.93
CA GLY A 12 20.31 19.69 10.89
C GLY A 12 19.18 18.67 10.81
N VAL A 13 18.40 18.65 9.71
CA VAL A 13 17.38 17.64 9.48
C VAL A 13 18.00 16.50 8.68
N GLU A 14 18.17 15.36 9.34
CA GLU A 14 18.54 14.10 8.72
C GLU A 14 17.30 13.21 8.64
N SER A 15 17.06 12.59 7.48
CA SER A 15 15.88 11.76 7.23
C SER A 15 16.32 10.42 6.67
N ASP A 16 15.80 9.34 7.27
CA ASP A 16 16.03 7.96 6.81
C ASP A 16 15.06 7.55 5.70
N GLY A 17 14.08 8.39 5.38
CA GLY A 17 13.10 8.12 4.35
C GLY A 17 12.41 9.37 3.83
N VAL A 18 11.69 9.21 2.74
CA VAL A 18 10.93 10.27 2.08
C VAL A 18 9.60 9.72 1.57
N TYR A 19 8.54 10.51 1.75
CA TYR A 19 7.27 10.32 1.10
C TYR A 19 7.10 11.36 -0.01
N CYS A 20 7.05 10.87 -1.26
CA CYS A 20 6.85 11.69 -2.44
C CYS A 20 5.35 11.68 -2.80
N ASP A 21 4.62 12.63 -2.25
CA ASP A 21 3.17 12.74 -2.45
C ASP A 21 2.82 12.90 -3.93
N VAL A 22 1.78 12.24 -4.38
CA VAL A 22 1.18 12.24 -5.72
C VAL A 22 2.10 11.85 -6.90
N PHE A 23 3.35 11.51 -6.67
CA PHE A 23 4.30 11.23 -7.76
C PHE A 23 3.95 9.98 -8.56
N THR A 24 3.31 9.00 -7.92
CA THR A 24 2.95 7.72 -8.56
C THR A 24 1.50 7.67 -9.03
N CYS A 25 0.59 8.47 -8.49
CA CYS A 25 -0.83 8.45 -8.82
C CYS A 25 -1.22 9.46 -9.91
N ASN A 26 -0.55 10.61 -9.99
CA ASN A 26 -0.89 11.62 -10.98
C ASN A 26 -0.47 11.23 -12.40
N PRO A 27 -1.28 11.55 -13.42
CA PRO A 27 -0.89 11.39 -14.81
C PRO A 27 0.44 12.09 -15.12
N PHE A 28 1.14 11.61 -16.14
CA PHE A 28 2.36 12.29 -16.60
C PHE A 28 2.00 13.57 -17.33
N ASP A 29 2.65 14.64 -16.93
CA ASP A 29 2.47 15.96 -17.51
C ASP A 29 3.25 16.13 -18.80
N GLU A 30 2.76 17.06 -19.64
CA GLU A 30 3.48 17.61 -20.77
C GLU A 30 3.64 19.11 -20.58
N ASN A 31 4.79 19.65 -20.98
CA ASN A 31 5.06 21.08 -20.95
C ASN A 31 5.56 21.53 -22.32
N PHE A 32 4.84 22.47 -22.93
CA PHE A 32 5.13 23.00 -24.25
C PHE A 32 5.89 24.34 -24.23
N ASN A 33 6.22 24.85 -23.03
CA ASN A 33 7.05 26.04 -22.91
C ASN A 33 8.49 25.69 -23.37
N ASP A 34 9.03 26.48 -24.28
CA ASP A 34 10.33 26.21 -24.89
C ASP A 34 11.48 26.15 -23.86
N ALA A 35 11.39 26.91 -22.76
CA ALA A 35 12.38 26.89 -21.69
C ALA A 35 12.33 25.62 -20.83
N TYR A 36 11.20 24.90 -20.81
CA TYR A 36 10.96 23.74 -19.94
C TYR A 36 10.17 22.65 -20.67
N ARG A 37 10.42 22.50 -21.98
CA ARG A 37 9.71 21.51 -22.80
C ARG A 37 9.91 20.12 -22.26
N MET A 38 8.81 19.40 -22.06
CA MET A 38 8.81 18.06 -21.49
C MET A 38 7.64 17.26 -22.07
N ASN A 39 7.88 16.06 -22.51
CA ASN A 39 6.85 15.09 -22.86
C ASN A 39 6.59 14.12 -21.71
N ARG A 40 5.55 13.28 -21.81
CA ARG A 40 5.15 12.33 -20.76
C ARG A 40 6.24 11.33 -20.41
N LYS A 41 7.05 10.88 -21.39
CA LYS A 41 8.16 9.98 -21.12
C LYS A 41 9.21 10.66 -20.25
N GLN A 42 9.58 11.90 -20.58
CA GLN A 42 10.51 12.69 -19.77
C GLN A 42 9.96 12.99 -18.36
N CYS A 43 8.66 13.28 -18.25
CA CYS A 43 8.02 13.46 -16.95
C CYS A 43 8.19 12.20 -16.07
N ARG A 44 7.93 11.01 -16.63
CA ARG A 44 8.16 9.75 -15.95
C ARG A 44 9.61 9.56 -15.53
N GLU A 45 10.55 9.82 -16.42
CA GLU A 45 11.98 9.71 -16.14
C GLU A 45 12.39 10.65 -15.00
N TYR A 46 11.95 11.91 -15.02
CA TYR A 46 12.25 12.87 -13.93
C TYR A 46 11.64 12.47 -12.57
N ARG A 47 10.45 11.84 -12.57
CA ARG A 47 9.90 11.30 -11.32
C ARG A 47 10.77 10.15 -10.79
N ASN A 48 11.18 9.22 -11.65
CA ASN A 48 12.07 8.13 -11.27
C ASN A 48 13.44 8.65 -10.81
N ASP A 49 14.05 9.59 -11.52
CA ASP A 49 15.30 10.24 -11.10
C ASP A 49 15.19 10.88 -9.71
N THR A 50 13.99 11.37 -9.34
CA THR A 50 13.75 11.92 -7.99
C THR A 50 13.80 10.83 -6.94
N PHE A 51 13.20 9.67 -7.19
CA PHE A 51 13.29 8.52 -6.29
C PHE A 51 14.73 8.01 -6.20
N ASP A 52 15.44 7.90 -7.33
CA ASP A 52 16.82 7.41 -7.38
C ASP A 52 17.78 8.30 -6.58
N VAL A 53 17.55 9.62 -6.58
CA VAL A 53 18.31 10.56 -5.73
C VAL A 53 18.18 10.23 -4.24
N CYS A 54 17.03 9.68 -3.81
CA CYS A 54 16.82 9.26 -2.42
C CYS A 54 17.46 7.89 -2.17
N ASN A 55 17.26 6.95 -3.08
CA ASN A 55 17.87 5.62 -3.01
C ASN A 55 19.39 5.67 -2.93
N GLU A 56 20.04 6.53 -3.72
CA GLU A 56 21.49 6.78 -3.67
C GLU A 56 21.98 7.28 -2.30
N ARG A 57 21.08 7.79 -1.45
CA ARG A 57 21.39 8.25 -0.10
C ARG A 57 21.04 7.22 0.97
N GLY A 58 20.57 6.05 0.56
CA GLY A 58 20.11 5.01 1.49
C GLY A 58 18.80 5.34 2.19
N MET A 59 17.98 6.22 1.63
CA MET A 59 16.69 6.59 2.18
C MET A 59 15.62 5.58 1.74
N ILE A 60 14.69 5.25 2.63
CA ILE A 60 13.46 4.55 2.27
C ILE A 60 12.58 5.48 1.44
N VAL A 61 12.16 5.03 0.27
CA VAL A 61 11.34 5.83 -0.66
C VAL A 61 9.92 5.33 -0.67
N SER A 62 8.99 6.25 -0.45
CA SER A 62 7.55 6.00 -0.49
C SER A 62 6.81 6.99 -1.37
N SER A 63 5.62 6.60 -1.85
CA SER A 63 4.71 7.47 -2.59
C SER A 63 3.24 7.07 -2.32
N GLU A 64 2.29 7.80 -2.92
CA GLU A 64 0.86 7.65 -2.59
C GLU A 64 0.26 6.34 -3.11
N GLU A 65 0.17 6.15 -4.41
CA GLU A 65 -0.32 4.92 -5.03
C GLU A 65 0.79 4.21 -5.79
N ILE A 66 0.79 2.89 -5.76
CA ILE A 66 1.75 2.14 -6.55
C ILE A 66 1.39 2.13 -8.04
N ASN A 67 2.38 2.39 -8.86
CA ASN A 67 2.27 2.25 -10.30
C ASN A 67 3.49 1.50 -10.84
N VAL A 68 3.28 0.66 -11.85
CA VAL A 68 4.30 -0.23 -12.41
C VAL A 68 5.60 0.48 -12.80
N PHE A 69 5.52 1.74 -13.25
CA PHE A 69 6.72 2.49 -13.66
C PHE A 69 7.67 2.81 -12.49
N ALA A 70 7.18 2.80 -11.26
CA ALA A 70 7.93 3.16 -10.06
C ALA A 70 8.46 1.94 -9.27
N LEU A 71 8.06 0.72 -9.63
CA LEU A 71 8.38 -0.50 -8.86
C LEU A 71 9.85 -0.71 -8.54
N ASN A 72 10.76 -0.28 -9.43
CA ASN A 72 12.20 -0.42 -9.21
C ASN A 72 12.83 0.76 -8.46
N HIS A 73 12.03 1.72 -8.03
CA HIS A 73 12.49 3.00 -7.51
C HIS A 73 11.94 3.32 -6.13
N ILE A 74 10.92 2.59 -5.66
CA ILE A 74 10.29 2.81 -4.35
C ILE A 74 10.26 1.53 -3.53
N ASP A 75 10.33 1.66 -2.21
CA ASP A 75 10.34 0.55 -1.26
C ASP A 75 8.93 0.26 -0.72
N THR A 76 8.14 1.29 -0.53
CA THR A 76 6.80 1.18 0.02
C THR A 76 5.85 2.16 -0.65
N CYS A 77 4.57 1.86 -0.62
CA CYS A 77 3.53 2.71 -1.18
C CYS A 77 2.37 2.85 -0.21
N HIS A 78 1.73 4.03 -0.15
CA HIS A 78 0.66 4.29 0.80
C HIS A 78 -0.62 3.52 0.46
N TYR A 79 -0.90 3.31 -0.84
CA TYR A 79 -2.03 2.54 -1.31
C TYR A 79 -1.61 1.53 -2.37
N ALA A 80 -2.20 0.32 -2.30
CA ALA A 80 -2.31 -0.52 -3.49
C ALA A 80 -3.34 0.09 -4.45
N PRO A 81 -3.31 -0.30 -5.73
CA PRO A 81 -4.47 -0.12 -6.59
C PRO A 81 -5.65 -0.80 -5.91
N TYR A 82 -6.46 0.00 -5.27
CA TYR A 82 -7.65 -0.43 -4.56
C TYR A 82 -8.55 -1.20 -5.51
N PRO A 83 -9.28 -2.19 -5.03
CA PRO A 83 -10.44 -2.63 -5.73
C PRO A 83 -11.41 -1.46 -5.80
N PHE A 84 -11.24 -0.60 -6.81
CA PHE A 84 -12.25 0.40 -7.11
C PHE A 84 -13.54 -0.33 -7.37
N MET A 85 -14.39 -0.35 -6.37
CA MET A 85 -15.76 -0.77 -6.54
C MET A 85 -16.41 0.24 -7.46
N MET A 86 -16.31 0.02 -8.76
CA MET A 86 -17.05 0.81 -9.72
C MET A 86 -18.53 0.63 -9.41
N LYS A 87 -19.19 1.72 -9.05
CA LYS A 87 -20.62 1.73 -8.83
C LYS A 87 -21.28 2.46 -9.98
N GLN A 88 -22.29 1.85 -10.57
CA GLN A 88 -23.23 2.51 -11.46
C GLN A 88 -24.61 2.45 -10.81
N ASP A 89 -25.27 3.61 -10.68
CA ASP A 89 -26.56 3.74 -10.02
C ASP A 89 -26.61 3.12 -8.60
N GLY A 90 -25.50 3.27 -7.86
CA GLY A 90 -25.36 2.71 -6.51
C GLY A 90 -25.09 1.20 -6.45
N LYS A 91 -25.07 0.51 -7.58
CA LYS A 91 -24.78 -0.93 -7.65
C LYS A 91 -23.33 -1.18 -8.03
N GLN A 92 -22.72 -2.15 -7.37
CA GLN A 92 -21.37 -2.59 -7.70
C GLN A 92 -21.34 -3.20 -9.11
N ILE A 93 -20.33 -2.82 -9.90
CA ILE A 93 -20.07 -3.40 -11.22
C ILE A 93 -18.79 -4.22 -11.13
N GLY A 94 -18.93 -5.53 -11.41
CA GLY A 94 -17.81 -6.46 -11.45
C GLY A 94 -17.34 -6.91 -10.07
N LEU A 95 -16.36 -7.80 -10.07
CA LEU A 95 -15.67 -8.32 -8.89
C LEU A 95 -14.25 -7.77 -8.87
N SER A 96 -13.83 -7.29 -7.71
CA SER A 96 -12.46 -6.87 -7.53
C SER A 96 -11.55 -8.07 -7.30
N ILE A 97 -10.44 -8.12 -8.04
CA ILE A 97 -9.38 -9.10 -7.86
C ILE A 97 -8.07 -8.37 -7.53
N PRO A 98 -7.19 -8.94 -6.69
CA PRO A 98 -5.92 -8.34 -6.32
C PRO A 98 -4.87 -8.53 -7.43
N PHE A 99 -5.17 -8.07 -8.65
CA PHE A 99 -4.33 -8.32 -9.82
C PHE A 99 -2.92 -7.75 -9.66
N PHE A 100 -2.80 -6.57 -9.05
CA PHE A 100 -1.49 -5.97 -8.78
C PHE A 100 -0.66 -6.86 -7.85
N ASN A 101 -1.24 -7.34 -6.74
CA ASN A 101 -0.54 -8.18 -5.77
C ASN A 101 -0.19 -9.56 -6.36
N LEU A 102 -1.05 -10.12 -7.22
CA LEU A 102 -0.71 -11.35 -7.96
C LEU A 102 0.51 -11.21 -8.85
N CYS A 103 0.79 -9.99 -9.34
CA CYS A 103 1.94 -9.72 -10.19
C CYS A 103 3.18 -9.26 -9.42
N PHE A 104 3.01 -8.47 -8.35
CA PHE A 104 4.08 -7.64 -7.79
C PHE A 104 4.12 -7.59 -6.26
N HIS A 105 3.45 -8.51 -5.55
CA HIS A 105 3.40 -8.51 -4.09
C HIS A 105 4.80 -8.53 -3.45
N ASP A 106 5.73 -9.28 -4.05
CA ASP A 106 7.11 -9.42 -3.59
C ASP A 106 8.04 -8.26 -3.98
N CYS A 107 7.53 -7.23 -4.65
CA CYS A 107 8.32 -6.12 -5.18
C CYS A 107 8.23 -4.84 -4.36
N VAL A 108 7.18 -4.66 -3.57
CA VAL A 108 6.90 -3.42 -2.84
C VAL A 108 6.04 -3.68 -1.64
N VAL A 109 6.36 -3.01 -0.54
CA VAL A 109 5.58 -3.11 0.68
C VAL A 109 4.39 -2.15 0.62
N ILE A 110 3.18 -2.66 0.87
CA ILE A 110 1.95 -1.87 0.73
C ILE A 110 1.14 -1.97 2.02
N PRO A 111 0.89 -0.85 2.73
CA PRO A 111 -0.14 -0.80 3.73
C PRO A 111 -1.51 -0.95 3.07
N TRP A 112 -2.37 -1.76 3.68
CA TRP A 112 -3.70 -1.99 3.16
C TRP A 112 -4.73 -1.22 3.96
N MET A 113 -5.34 -0.24 3.33
CA MET A 113 -6.44 0.54 3.89
C MET A 113 -7.77 0.03 3.37
N SER A 114 -8.75 -0.05 4.23
CA SER A 114 -10.14 -0.34 3.89
C SER A 114 -11.04 0.29 4.93
N ASP A 115 -12.12 0.90 4.52
CA ASP A 115 -13.14 1.52 5.38
C ASP A 115 -13.87 0.46 6.22
N ARG A 116 -13.95 -0.76 5.70
CA ARG A 116 -14.61 -1.90 6.35
C ARG A 116 -13.73 -3.13 6.21
N ASN A 117 -13.70 -3.97 7.23
CA ASN A 117 -12.94 -5.23 7.20
C ASN A 117 -11.46 -5.06 6.78
N TYR A 118 -10.87 -3.87 7.04
CA TYR A 118 -9.51 -3.57 6.60
C TYR A 118 -8.50 -4.60 7.11
N GLY A 119 -8.68 -5.12 8.31
CA GLY A 119 -7.85 -6.18 8.84
C GLY A 119 -7.93 -7.45 8.02
N LEU A 120 -9.12 -7.87 7.58
CA LEU A 120 -9.29 -9.03 6.71
C LEU A 120 -8.66 -8.83 5.35
N TYR A 121 -8.83 -7.65 4.75
CA TYR A 121 -8.20 -7.37 3.46
C TYR A 121 -6.68 -7.21 3.56
N ALA A 122 -6.15 -6.68 4.67
CA ALA A 122 -4.71 -6.66 4.92
C ALA A 122 -4.15 -8.08 4.98
N LEU A 123 -4.79 -8.99 5.73
CA LEU A 123 -4.41 -10.41 5.77
C LEU A 123 -4.53 -11.06 4.40
N LEU A 124 -5.63 -10.89 3.69
CA LEU A 124 -5.86 -11.48 2.38
C LEU A 124 -4.80 -11.08 1.35
N ASN A 125 -4.33 -9.84 1.44
CA ASN A 125 -3.41 -9.24 0.48
C ASN A 125 -1.95 -9.22 0.93
N GLY A 126 -1.63 -9.70 2.12
CA GLY A 126 -0.28 -9.65 2.68
C GLY A 126 0.20 -8.21 2.81
N GLY A 127 -0.67 -7.32 3.28
CA GLY A 127 -0.38 -5.90 3.42
C GLY A 127 -0.05 -5.50 4.85
N ILE A 128 0.67 -4.39 5.01
CA ILE A 128 0.95 -3.81 6.32
C ILE A 128 -0.35 -3.32 6.98
N PRO A 129 -0.51 -3.51 8.29
CA PRO A 129 -1.68 -3.01 9.00
C PRO A 129 -1.67 -1.48 9.03
N TYR A 130 -2.83 -0.91 8.83
CA TYR A 130 -3.05 0.53 8.92
C TYR A 130 -3.94 0.83 10.11
N LEU A 131 -3.39 1.52 11.11
CA LEU A 131 -4.17 1.99 12.25
C LEU A 131 -4.71 3.38 11.94
N GLU A 132 -5.79 3.44 11.21
CA GLU A 132 -6.48 4.69 10.95
C GLU A 132 -7.43 5.04 12.08
N ARG A 133 -7.52 6.32 12.35
CA ARG A 133 -8.44 6.88 13.31
C ARG A 133 -9.59 7.57 12.59
N ASP A 134 -10.81 7.22 12.98
CA ASP A 134 -12.00 7.96 12.57
C ASP A 134 -12.07 9.30 13.34
N GLY A 135 -11.94 10.41 12.61
CA GLY A 135 -12.14 11.75 13.12
C GLY A 135 -10.92 12.68 13.06
N ALA A 136 -11.15 13.94 13.32
CA ALA A 136 -10.12 14.96 13.32
C ALA A 136 -9.22 14.82 14.56
N TYR A 137 -7.92 14.88 14.34
CA TYR A 137 -6.94 14.88 15.44
C TYR A 137 -7.00 16.14 16.32
N VAL A 138 -7.58 17.21 15.79
CA VAL A 138 -7.74 18.49 16.47
C VAL A 138 -9.21 18.87 16.46
N ASN A 139 -9.76 19.10 17.63
CA ASN A 139 -11.13 19.61 17.79
C ASN A 139 -11.22 21.06 17.31
N THR A 140 -12.43 21.55 17.07
CA THR A 140 -12.70 22.93 16.64
C THR A 140 -12.21 23.99 17.63
N ASP A 141 -12.01 23.62 18.89
CA ASP A 141 -11.47 24.49 19.95
C ASP A 141 -9.93 24.42 20.07
N GLY A 142 -9.27 23.66 19.19
CA GLY A 142 -7.83 23.45 19.18
C GLY A 142 -7.33 22.39 20.15
N SER A 143 -8.21 21.73 20.92
CA SER A 143 -7.83 20.58 21.76
C SER A 143 -7.62 19.33 20.90
N PHE A 144 -6.78 18.40 21.40
CA PHE A 144 -6.67 17.08 20.81
C PHE A 144 -7.80 16.21 21.35
N SER A 145 -8.46 15.48 20.44
CA SER A 145 -9.42 14.48 20.88
C SER A 145 -8.67 13.36 21.63
N GLU A 146 -9.20 12.96 22.79
CA GLU A 146 -8.67 11.81 23.53
C GLU A 146 -8.84 10.54 22.69
N ASP A 147 -7.71 9.84 22.47
CA ASP A 147 -7.70 8.56 21.78
C ASP A 147 -8.07 7.44 22.73
N VAL A 148 -9.28 6.95 22.59
CA VAL A 148 -9.57 5.60 23.06
C VAL A 148 -9.11 4.64 21.96
N VAL A 149 -7.89 4.16 22.05
CA VAL A 149 -7.41 3.10 21.15
C VAL A 149 -8.11 1.81 21.56
N ASP A 150 -8.97 1.28 20.69
CA ASP A 150 -9.64 0.01 20.90
C ASP A 150 -8.62 -1.14 20.98
N GLU A 151 -8.61 -1.86 22.13
CA GLU A 151 -7.68 -2.98 22.35
C GLU A 151 -7.80 -4.09 21.29
N LYS A 152 -9.01 -4.31 20.74
CA LYS A 152 -9.23 -5.26 19.65
C LYS A 152 -8.52 -4.82 18.38
N ARG A 153 -8.55 -3.53 18.11
CA ARG A 153 -7.86 -2.95 16.95
C ARG A 153 -6.35 -3.07 17.07
N ILE A 154 -5.80 -2.84 18.26
CA ILE A 154 -4.37 -3.07 18.53
C ILE A 154 -4.02 -4.56 18.36
N ALA A 155 -4.82 -5.47 18.87
CA ALA A 155 -4.60 -6.90 18.72
C ALA A 155 -4.57 -7.32 17.24
N MET A 156 -5.53 -6.83 16.46
CA MET A 156 -5.60 -7.10 15.02
C MET A 156 -4.39 -6.51 14.27
N VAL A 157 -3.95 -5.29 14.58
CA VAL A 157 -2.74 -4.69 13.99
C VAL A 157 -1.51 -5.52 14.29
N LYS A 158 -1.35 -6.00 15.52
CA LYS A 158 -0.22 -6.87 15.90
C LYS A 158 -0.24 -8.20 15.14
N GLU A 159 -1.40 -8.77 14.95
CA GLU A 159 -1.56 -10.03 14.21
C GLU A 159 -1.22 -9.85 12.73
N ILE A 160 -1.75 -8.79 12.10
CA ILE A 160 -1.43 -8.46 10.71
C ILE A 160 0.08 -8.20 10.55
N ALA A 161 0.70 -7.46 11.46
CA ALA A 161 2.13 -7.20 11.41
C ALA A 161 2.96 -8.49 11.53
N SER A 162 2.57 -9.39 12.44
CA SER A 162 3.23 -10.69 12.59
C SER A 162 3.03 -11.61 11.38
N PHE A 163 1.90 -11.49 10.71
CA PHE A 163 1.64 -12.20 9.46
C PHE A 163 2.44 -11.60 8.31
N GLU A 164 2.47 -10.26 8.19
CA GLU A 164 3.22 -9.54 7.16
C GLU A 164 4.72 -9.89 7.20
N GLU A 165 5.32 -9.98 8.38
CA GLU A 165 6.72 -10.40 8.54
C GLU A 165 7.03 -11.73 7.81
N LYS A 166 6.04 -12.62 7.69
CA LYS A 166 6.18 -13.91 7.02
C LYS A 166 5.96 -13.84 5.51
N VAL A 167 5.21 -12.88 5.01
CA VAL A 167 4.77 -12.84 3.61
C VAL A 167 5.26 -11.63 2.82
N ALA A 168 5.87 -10.61 3.45
CA ALA A 168 6.28 -9.36 2.82
C ALA A 168 7.02 -9.52 1.48
N TYR A 169 7.90 -10.53 1.41
CA TYR A 169 8.68 -10.84 0.21
C TYR A 169 8.24 -12.15 -0.47
N ALA A 170 7.09 -12.68 -0.10
CA ALA A 170 6.53 -13.85 -0.74
C ALA A 170 5.69 -13.46 -1.96
N LYS A 171 5.72 -14.27 -3.01
CA LYS A 171 4.83 -14.07 -4.16
C LYS A 171 3.41 -14.50 -3.83
N MET A 172 2.44 -13.67 -4.11
CA MET A 172 1.05 -14.09 -4.16
C MET A 172 0.85 -14.93 -5.44
N VAL A 173 0.61 -16.22 -5.29
CA VAL A 173 0.55 -17.14 -6.42
C VAL A 173 -0.87 -17.53 -6.84
N ARG A 174 -1.84 -17.29 -5.97
CA ARG A 174 -3.25 -17.56 -6.27
C ARG A 174 -4.16 -16.69 -5.40
N HIS A 175 -5.24 -16.23 -5.99
CA HIS A 175 -6.41 -15.68 -5.32
C HIS A 175 -7.67 -16.38 -5.87
N THR A 176 -8.61 -16.69 -5.00
CA THR A 176 -9.81 -17.46 -5.36
C THR A 176 -11.02 -16.98 -4.56
N PHE A 177 -12.17 -16.88 -5.22
CA PHE A 177 -13.47 -16.83 -4.58
C PHE A 177 -13.90 -18.26 -4.27
N VAL A 178 -13.93 -18.65 -3.01
CA VAL A 178 -14.16 -20.04 -2.59
C VAL A 178 -15.59 -20.43 -2.97
N ASN A 179 -15.73 -21.50 -3.74
CA ASN A 179 -17.01 -21.96 -4.30
C ASN A 179 -17.76 -20.89 -5.13
N GLY A 180 -17.04 -19.90 -5.69
CA GLY A 180 -17.64 -18.79 -6.42
C GLY A 180 -18.31 -17.73 -5.54
N ASP A 181 -18.11 -17.78 -4.23
CA ASP A 181 -18.64 -16.81 -3.28
C ASP A 181 -17.67 -15.67 -3.08
N GLU A 182 -18.05 -14.46 -3.48
CA GLU A 182 -17.21 -13.27 -3.36
C GLU A 182 -16.92 -12.84 -1.91
N ASN A 183 -17.72 -13.30 -0.95
CA ASN A 183 -17.53 -13.00 0.46
C ASN A 183 -16.52 -13.94 1.12
N ILE A 184 -16.22 -15.09 0.50
CA ILE A 184 -15.22 -16.02 1.01
C ILE A 184 -14.05 -16.05 0.03
N GLN A 185 -12.95 -15.45 0.43
CA GLN A 185 -11.79 -15.27 -0.45
C GLN A 185 -10.57 -15.97 0.13
N GLU A 186 -9.79 -16.56 -0.74
CA GLU A 186 -8.56 -17.26 -0.36
C GLU A 186 -7.38 -16.75 -1.18
N THR A 187 -6.27 -16.49 -0.51
CA THR A 187 -4.97 -16.18 -1.12
C THR A 187 -3.94 -17.22 -0.72
N VAL A 188 -3.09 -17.61 -1.66
CA VAL A 188 -1.97 -18.52 -1.45
C VAL A 188 -0.66 -17.81 -1.79
N PHE A 189 0.31 -17.91 -0.88
CA PHE A 189 1.67 -17.41 -1.08
C PHE A 189 2.63 -18.55 -1.42
N ASN A 190 3.72 -18.25 -2.14
CA ASN A 190 4.68 -19.25 -2.60
C ASN A 190 5.50 -19.91 -1.48
N ASN A 191 5.49 -19.36 -0.27
CA ASN A 191 6.09 -19.93 0.91
C ASN A 191 5.18 -20.95 1.64
N GLY A 192 4.03 -21.30 1.04
CA GLY A 192 3.09 -22.29 1.56
C GLY A 192 2.04 -21.73 2.52
N ILE A 193 2.05 -20.43 2.78
CA ILE A 193 1.02 -19.79 3.60
C ILE A 193 -0.25 -19.57 2.76
N THR A 194 -1.38 -19.92 3.35
CA THR A 194 -2.71 -19.70 2.78
C THR A 194 -3.55 -18.91 3.77
N VAL A 195 -4.23 -17.87 3.27
CA VAL A 195 -5.17 -17.06 4.03
C VAL A 195 -6.54 -17.20 3.43
N THR A 196 -7.53 -17.52 4.24
CA THR A 196 -8.95 -17.49 3.87
C THR A 196 -9.67 -16.49 4.74
N ILE A 197 -10.45 -15.61 4.15
CA ILE A 197 -11.29 -14.64 4.87
C ILE A 197 -12.76 -14.91 4.58
N ASP A 198 -13.62 -14.59 5.54
CA ASP A 198 -15.09 -14.57 5.39
C ASP A 198 -15.61 -13.18 5.80
N LEU A 199 -16.00 -12.40 4.81
CA LEU A 199 -16.49 -11.02 4.99
C LEU A 199 -17.87 -10.93 5.66
N ARG A 200 -18.66 -12.03 5.65
CA ARG A 200 -19.98 -12.05 6.31
C ARG A 200 -19.87 -12.24 7.81
N ASN A 201 -18.91 -13.07 8.21
CA ASN A 201 -18.71 -13.45 9.61
C ASN A 201 -17.56 -12.70 10.28
N ASP A 202 -16.92 -11.76 9.57
CA ASP A 202 -15.74 -11.01 10.03
C ASP A 202 -14.68 -11.95 10.61
N SER A 203 -14.36 -13.03 9.87
CA SER A 203 -13.47 -14.08 10.33
C SER A 203 -12.42 -14.46 9.28
N TYR A 204 -11.34 -15.06 9.73
CA TYR A 204 -10.26 -15.51 8.87
C TYR A 204 -9.59 -16.77 9.41
N GLN A 205 -8.85 -17.45 8.52
CA GLN A 205 -8.01 -18.57 8.85
C GLN A 205 -6.66 -18.43 8.12
N ILE A 206 -5.58 -18.62 8.84
CA ILE A 206 -4.23 -18.69 8.29
C ILE A 206 -3.73 -20.13 8.45
N VAL A 207 -3.29 -20.72 7.35
CA VAL A 207 -2.73 -22.07 7.32
C VAL A 207 -1.30 -21.99 6.81
N GLU A 208 -0.35 -22.44 7.62
CA GLU A 208 1.07 -22.57 7.24
C GLU A 208 1.34 -24.03 6.88
N ARG A 209 1.58 -24.33 5.61
CA ARG A 209 2.01 -25.65 5.20
C ARG A 209 3.54 -25.68 5.20
N ASN A 210 4.12 -26.56 6.00
CA ASN A 210 5.56 -26.79 5.91
C ASN A 210 5.90 -27.27 4.51
N THR A 211 6.48 -26.38 3.71
CA THR A 211 7.13 -26.76 2.45
C THR A 211 8.47 -27.39 2.82
N SER A 212 8.44 -28.61 3.36
CA SER A 212 9.65 -29.41 3.51
C SER A 212 10.23 -29.59 2.10
N LYS A 213 11.41 -29.02 1.90
CA LYS A 213 12.22 -29.28 0.70
C LYS A 213 12.73 -30.71 0.71
#